data_4967568603e6504688452031d9d8a4fb
#
_entry.id   4967568603e6504688452031d9d8a4fb
#
_cell.length_a   1.000
_cell.length_b   1.000
_cell.length_c   1.000
_cell.angle_alpha   90.00
_cell.angle_beta   90.00
_cell.angle_gamma   90.00
#
_symmetry.space_group_name_H-M   'P 1'
#
loop_
_entity.id
_entity.type
_entity.pdbx_description
1 polymer ?
#
loop_
_entity_poly.entity_id
_entity_poly.type
_entity_poly.pdbx_seq_one_letter_code
_entity_poly.pdbx_strand_id
1 'polypeptide(L)'
;LEKNILKYRALQMVLLLHQVESLKSFVIGSIQSSDSLPTRQRKPRLPPGTKNIAKKAWNILVEEGVITQEESSDIQGIIDIRNQIGHSIHDLVNDISAPWYKRSSDPVYDYFALERFEAYREKISEEMGKKFVLLIGLRELSFDEAEKTYKEELARLHKRISRQYAERKRQLA
;
A
#
# COMPACT_ATOMS: atom_id res chain seq x y z
N LEU A 1 12.23 -19.19 12.96
CA LEU A 1 11.18 -18.97 11.95
C LEU A 1 10.32 -17.78 12.35
N GLU A 2 9.60 -17.82 13.46
CA GLU A 2 8.64 -16.80 13.92
C GLU A 2 9.24 -15.39 13.99
N LYS A 3 10.42 -15.24 14.59
CA LYS A 3 11.15 -13.96 14.63
C LYS A 3 11.38 -13.35 13.24
N ASN A 4 11.66 -14.16 12.23
CA ASN A 4 11.88 -13.68 10.87
C ASN A 4 10.56 -13.32 10.18
N ILE A 5 9.47 -14.05 10.46
CA ILE A 5 8.13 -13.71 9.99
C ILE A 5 7.69 -12.36 10.56
N LEU A 6 7.89 -12.13 11.86
CA LEU A 6 7.57 -10.85 12.50
C LEU A 6 8.33 -9.69 11.87
N LYS A 7 9.65 -9.85 11.64
CA LYS A 7 10.45 -8.82 10.96
C LYS A 7 9.97 -8.55 9.54
N TYR A 8 9.62 -9.61 8.81
CA TYR A 8 9.13 -9.51 7.45
C TYR A 8 7.82 -8.70 7.40
N ARG A 9 6.85 -9.04 8.25
CA ARG A 9 5.58 -8.31 8.34
C ARG A 9 5.78 -6.85 8.74
N ALA A 10 6.63 -6.57 9.73
CA ALA A 10 6.92 -5.21 10.16
C ALA A 10 7.49 -4.36 9.01
N LEU A 11 8.46 -4.89 8.25
CA LEU A 11 9.04 -4.20 7.10
C LEU A 11 8.01 -3.99 5.97
N GLN A 12 7.18 -5.00 5.67
CA GLN A 12 6.09 -4.83 4.70
C GLN A 12 5.14 -3.71 5.12
N MET A 13 4.78 -3.64 6.41
CA MET A 13 3.89 -2.59 6.92
C MET A 13 4.51 -1.20 6.84
N VAL A 14 5.82 -1.06 7.12
CA VAL A 14 6.52 0.22 6.96
C VAL A 14 6.50 0.69 5.50
N LEU A 15 6.80 -0.22 4.57
CA LEU A 15 6.75 0.08 3.14
C LEU A 15 5.34 0.44 2.67
N LEU A 16 4.36 -0.36 3.04
CA LEU A 16 2.98 -0.13 2.67
C LEU A 16 2.46 1.20 3.22
N LEU A 17 2.82 1.54 4.48
CA LEU A 17 2.51 2.82 5.10
C LEU A 17 3.03 3.99 4.26
N HIS A 18 4.29 3.93 3.88
CA HIS A 18 4.92 4.96 3.07
C HIS A 18 4.28 5.07 1.68
N GLN A 19 4.13 3.93 0.99
CA GLN A 19 3.59 3.90 -0.37
C GLN A 19 2.14 4.39 -0.44
N VAL A 20 1.30 4.06 0.56
CA VAL A 20 -0.08 4.56 0.65
C VAL A 20 -0.12 6.08 0.79
N GLU A 21 0.69 6.66 1.69
CA GLU A 21 0.70 8.11 1.88
C GLU A 21 1.30 8.84 0.68
N SER A 22 2.34 8.28 0.06
CA SER A 22 2.96 8.82 -1.15
C SER A 22 1.97 8.80 -2.32
N LEU A 23 1.34 7.67 -2.61
CA LEU A 23 0.37 7.57 -3.70
C LEU A 23 -0.84 8.50 -3.48
N LYS A 24 -1.35 8.59 -2.27
CA LYS A 24 -2.44 9.48 -1.92
C LYS A 24 -2.07 10.95 -2.17
N SER A 25 -0.88 11.37 -1.75
CA SER A 25 -0.37 12.72 -1.98
C SER A 25 -0.17 13.01 -3.46
N PHE A 26 0.40 12.08 -4.20
CA PHE A 26 0.59 12.16 -5.64
C PHE A 26 -0.73 12.32 -6.40
N VAL A 27 -1.72 11.48 -6.11
CA VAL A 27 -3.03 11.51 -6.77
C VAL A 27 -3.75 12.82 -6.49
N ILE A 28 -3.86 13.22 -5.22
CA ILE A 28 -4.54 14.46 -4.82
C ILE A 28 -3.86 15.67 -5.45
N GLY A 29 -2.53 15.76 -5.33
CA GLY A 29 -1.75 16.88 -5.87
C GLY A 29 -1.86 16.98 -7.39
N SER A 30 -1.81 15.86 -8.10
CA SER A 30 -1.91 15.84 -9.58
C SER A 30 -3.32 16.25 -10.05
N ILE A 31 -4.38 15.81 -9.37
CA ILE A 31 -5.75 16.24 -9.68
C ILE A 31 -5.88 17.75 -9.46
N GLN A 32 -5.45 18.27 -8.31
CA GLN A 32 -5.53 19.69 -7.99
C GLN A 32 -4.68 20.56 -8.92
N SER A 33 -3.48 20.12 -9.28
CA SER A 33 -2.62 20.80 -10.27
C SER A 33 -3.29 20.86 -11.64
N SER A 34 -3.92 19.77 -12.07
CA SER A 34 -4.67 19.75 -13.33
C SER A 34 -5.92 20.63 -13.29
N ASP A 35 -6.60 20.74 -12.15
CA ASP A 35 -7.78 21.59 -11.98
C ASP A 35 -7.43 23.09 -11.93
N SER A 36 -6.19 23.43 -11.58
CA SER A 36 -5.70 24.83 -11.52
C SER A 36 -5.30 25.41 -12.88
N LEU A 37 -5.27 24.61 -13.94
CA LEU A 37 -4.88 25.08 -15.27
C LEU A 37 -5.90 26.07 -15.84
N PRO A 38 -5.46 27.25 -16.36
CA PRO A 38 -6.34 28.28 -16.90
C PRO A 38 -7.19 27.82 -18.10
N THR A 39 -6.71 26.82 -18.83
CA THR A 39 -7.39 26.24 -20.01
C THR A 39 -8.65 25.42 -19.64
N ARG A 40 -8.82 25.08 -18.37
CA ARG A 40 -9.96 24.30 -17.88
C ARG A 40 -11.07 25.22 -17.39
N GLN A 41 -12.03 25.56 -18.23
CA GLN A 41 -13.23 26.34 -17.88
C GLN A 41 -14.25 25.61 -16.98
N ARG A 42 -13.88 24.47 -16.39
CA ARG A 42 -14.76 23.67 -15.53
C ARG A 42 -14.46 23.91 -14.04
N LYS A 43 -15.49 23.72 -13.20
CA LYS A 43 -15.28 23.74 -11.74
C LYS A 43 -14.22 22.71 -11.33
N PRO A 44 -13.35 23.03 -10.36
CA PRO A 44 -12.38 22.08 -9.86
C PRO A 44 -13.06 20.80 -9.39
N ARG A 45 -12.53 19.64 -9.80
CA ARG A 45 -13.02 18.31 -9.36
C ARG A 45 -12.71 18.06 -7.89
N LEU A 46 -11.55 18.57 -7.44
CA LEU A 46 -11.04 18.37 -6.08
C LEU A 46 -10.60 19.70 -5.43
N PRO A 47 -11.56 20.59 -5.06
CA PRO A 47 -11.22 21.87 -4.45
C PRO A 47 -10.47 21.71 -3.12
N PRO A 48 -9.58 22.65 -2.75
CA PRO A 48 -8.98 22.69 -1.42
C PRO A 48 -10.05 22.70 -0.31
N GLY A 49 -9.75 22.00 0.81
CA GLY A 49 -10.71 21.88 1.92
C GLY A 49 -11.84 20.88 1.72
N THR A 50 -11.82 20.09 0.64
CA THR A 50 -12.79 19.02 0.39
C THR A 50 -12.78 18.01 1.54
N LYS A 51 -13.94 17.75 2.16
CA LYS A 51 -14.10 16.67 3.15
C LYS A 51 -13.90 15.31 2.47
N ASN A 52 -13.23 14.38 3.18
CA ASN A 52 -12.91 13.05 2.67
C ASN A 52 -12.17 13.09 1.31
N ILE A 53 -11.19 13.99 1.21
CA ILE A 53 -10.48 14.30 -0.03
C ILE A 53 -9.91 13.04 -0.70
N ALA A 54 -9.34 12.12 0.07
CA ALA A 54 -8.79 10.86 -0.45
C ALA A 54 -9.87 10.02 -1.14
N LYS A 55 -11.03 9.80 -0.48
CA LYS A 55 -12.13 9.02 -1.07
C LYS A 55 -12.64 9.66 -2.38
N LYS A 56 -12.75 10.98 -2.42
CA LYS A 56 -13.14 11.67 -3.65
C LYS A 56 -12.08 11.56 -4.74
N ALA A 57 -10.81 11.60 -4.37
CA ALA A 57 -9.72 11.42 -5.33
C ALA A 57 -9.77 10.03 -5.98
N TRP A 58 -10.01 8.96 -5.20
CA TRP A 58 -10.19 7.61 -5.75
C TRP A 58 -11.40 7.51 -6.68
N ASN A 59 -12.52 8.13 -6.34
CA ASN A 59 -13.69 8.17 -7.22
C ASN A 59 -13.38 8.87 -8.55
N ILE A 60 -12.64 9.98 -8.53
CA ILE A 60 -12.21 10.69 -9.75
C ILE A 60 -11.33 9.78 -10.62
N LEU A 61 -10.45 8.96 -10.04
CA LEU A 61 -9.64 8.02 -10.82
C LEU A 61 -10.51 6.97 -11.53
N VAL A 62 -11.59 6.50 -10.89
CA VAL A 62 -12.54 5.58 -11.50
C VAL A 62 -13.34 6.28 -12.61
N GLU A 63 -13.87 7.46 -12.35
CA GLU A 63 -14.64 8.26 -13.33
C GLU A 63 -13.80 8.61 -14.57
N GLU A 64 -12.52 8.89 -14.39
CA GLU A 64 -11.60 9.17 -15.50
C GLU A 64 -11.03 7.89 -16.13
N GLY A 65 -11.42 6.70 -15.67
CA GLY A 65 -10.95 5.41 -16.20
C GLY A 65 -9.45 5.17 -16.03
N VAL A 66 -8.86 5.66 -14.94
CA VAL A 66 -7.48 5.37 -14.53
C VAL A 66 -7.40 4.00 -13.87
N ILE A 67 -8.39 3.70 -13.03
CA ILE A 67 -8.59 2.39 -12.37
C ILE A 67 -10.03 1.95 -12.52
N THR A 68 -10.28 0.65 -12.35
CA THR A 68 -11.63 0.10 -12.27
C THR A 68 -12.23 0.26 -10.88
N GLN A 69 -13.54 0.01 -10.74
CA GLN A 69 -14.20 0.02 -9.44
C GLN A 69 -13.68 -1.09 -8.52
N GLU A 70 -13.37 -2.27 -9.08
CA GLU A 70 -12.81 -3.41 -8.36
C GLU A 70 -11.42 -3.08 -7.82
N GLU A 71 -10.56 -2.48 -8.64
CA GLU A 71 -9.23 -2.02 -8.24
C GLU A 71 -9.30 -0.96 -7.15
N SER A 72 -10.22 0.01 -7.28
CA SER A 72 -10.46 1.02 -6.24
C SER A 72 -10.90 0.38 -4.93
N SER A 73 -11.73 -0.66 -4.97
CA SER A 73 -12.19 -1.38 -3.79
C SER A 73 -11.05 -2.18 -3.13
N ASP A 74 -10.19 -2.85 -3.90
CA ASP A 74 -9.03 -3.57 -3.35
C ASP A 74 -8.01 -2.59 -2.74
N ILE A 75 -7.69 -1.48 -3.41
CA ILE A 75 -6.83 -0.42 -2.87
C ILE A 75 -7.35 0.09 -1.53
N GLN A 76 -8.64 0.39 -1.44
CA GLN A 76 -9.26 0.87 -0.20
C GLN A 76 -9.21 -0.21 0.90
N GLY A 77 -9.46 -1.48 0.55
CA GLY A 77 -9.33 -2.61 1.47
C GLY A 77 -7.92 -2.74 2.03
N ILE A 78 -6.88 -2.62 1.20
CA ILE A 78 -5.48 -2.63 1.63
C ILE A 78 -5.20 -1.46 2.59
N ILE A 79 -5.70 -0.26 2.27
CA ILE A 79 -5.55 0.94 3.11
C ILE A 79 -6.23 0.74 4.47
N ASP A 80 -7.42 0.17 4.50
CA ASP A 80 -8.19 -0.04 5.73
C ASP A 80 -7.54 -1.08 6.63
N ILE A 81 -7.07 -2.20 6.07
CA ILE A 81 -6.30 -3.22 6.82
C ILE A 81 -5.04 -2.60 7.41
N ARG A 82 -4.29 -1.82 6.62
CA ARG A 82 -3.10 -1.12 7.09
C ARG A 82 -3.42 -0.15 8.23
N ASN A 83 -4.53 0.62 8.14
CA ASN A 83 -4.96 1.52 9.18
C ASN A 83 -5.35 0.76 10.45
N GLN A 84 -6.08 -0.35 10.32
CA GLN A 84 -6.44 -1.21 11.44
C GLN A 84 -5.19 -1.74 12.16
N ILE A 85 -4.21 -2.27 11.42
CA ILE A 85 -2.94 -2.74 12.01
C ILE A 85 -2.19 -1.59 12.70
N GLY A 86 -2.21 -0.37 12.14
CA GLY A 86 -1.62 0.81 12.76
C GLY A 86 -2.24 1.18 14.11
N HIS A 87 -3.53 0.88 14.30
CA HIS A 87 -4.24 1.06 15.58
C HIS A 87 -4.12 -0.17 16.51
N SER A 88 -3.87 -1.35 15.96
CA SER A 88 -3.84 -2.63 16.68
C SER A 88 -2.60 -3.43 16.28
N ILE A 89 -1.42 -2.93 16.64
CA ILE A 89 -0.13 -3.54 16.22
C ILE A 89 0.02 -5.01 16.64
N HIS A 90 -0.70 -5.45 17.69
CA HIS A 90 -0.74 -6.84 18.10
C HIS A 90 -1.37 -7.76 17.06
N ASP A 91 -2.18 -7.25 16.14
CA ASP A 91 -2.76 -8.04 15.05
C ASP A 91 -1.70 -8.57 14.06
N LEU A 92 -0.53 -7.92 13.99
CA LEU A 92 0.62 -8.43 13.25
C LEU A 92 1.17 -9.76 13.79
N VAL A 93 0.86 -10.10 15.04
CA VAL A 93 1.49 -11.21 15.77
C VAL A 93 0.50 -12.25 16.27
N ASN A 94 -0.80 -11.99 16.23
CA ASN A 94 -1.83 -12.82 16.84
C ASN A 94 -1.81 -14.27 16.35
N ASP A 95 -1.68 -14.49 15.04
CA ASP A 95 -1.65 -15.83 14.43
C ASP A 95 -0.32 -16.56 14.62
N ILE A 96 0.76 -15.85 14.99
CA ILE A 96 2.09 -16.40 15.22
C ILE A 96 2.27 -16.76 16.70
N SER A 97 1.84 -15.88 17.60
CA SER A 97 2.11 -15.96 19.04
C SER A 97 0.97 -16.57 19.83
N ALA A 98 -0.23 -16.62 19.26
CA ALA A 98 -1.39 -17.19 19.96
C ALA A 98 -1.27 -18.72 20.09
N PRO A 99 -1.62 -19.30 21.26
CA PRO A 99 -1.78 -20.73 21.40
C PRO A 99 -2.76 -21.27 20.33
N TRP A 100 -2.51 -22.50 19.85
CA TRP A 100 -3.30 -23.10 18.76
C TRP A 100 -4.83 -23.06 18.96
N TYR A 101 -5.30 -23.10 20.21
CA TYR A 101 -6.72 -23.06 20.57
C TYR A 101 -7.32 -21.64 20.59
N LYS A 102 -6.46 -20.60 20.49
CA LYS A 102 -6.87 -19.19 20.39
C LYS A 102 -6.66 -18.61 19.00
N ARG A 103 -6.22 -19.43 18.05
CA ARG A 103 -6.10 -18.97 16.67
C ARG A 103 -7.49 -18.67 16.14
N SER A 104 -7.78 -17.39 16.07
CA SER A 104 -8.99 -16.87 15.45
C SER A 104 -9.04 -17.32 13.98
N SER A 105 -10.24 -17.49 13.48
CA SER A 105 -10.51 -17.60 12.04
C SER A 105 -10.37 -16.25 11.32
N ASP A 106 -9.92 -15.22 12.02
CA ASP A 106 -9.75 -13.88 11.48
C ASP A 106 -8.68 -13.83 10.38
N PRO A 107 -8.75 -12.86 9.50
CA PRO A 107 -8.02 -12.88 8.24
C PRO A 107 -6.53 -13.05 8.49
N VAL A 108 -6.01 -14.09 7.88
CA VAL A 108 -4.57 -14.35 7.78
C VAL A 108 -3.92 -13.09 7.22
N TYR A 109 -2.79 -12.69 7.80
CA TYR A 109 -2.00 -11.57 7.30
C TYR A 109 -1.80 -11.63 5.78
N ASP A 110 -2.17 -10.58 5.07
CA ASP A 110 -2.07 -10.54 3.62
C ASP A 110 -0.63 -10.22 3.18
N TYR A 111 0.12 -11.27 2.88
CA TYR A 111 1.50 -11.18 2.40
C TYR A 111 1.64 -10.57 1.00
N PHE A 112 0.56 -10.53 0.23
CA PHE A 112 0.55 -10.02 -1.15
C PHE A 112 0.05 -8.58 -1.27
N ALA A 113 -0.40 -7.97 -0.15
CA ALA A 113 -0.92 -6.61 -0.16
C ALA A 113 0.09 -5.60 -0.70
N LEU A 114 1.36 -5.71 -0.32
CA LEU A 114 2.41 -4.81 -0.80
C LEU A 114 2.63 -4.94 -2.31
N GLU A 115 2.74 -6.16 -2.82
CA GLU A 115 2.96 -6.44 -4.25
C GLU A 115 1.78 -5.92 -5.10
N ARG A 116 0.54 -6.20 -4.67
CA ARG A 116 -0.65 -5.67 -5.35
C ARG A 116 -0.69 -4.15 -5.33
N PHE A 117 -0.37 -3.54 -4.19
CA PHE A 117 -0.36 -2.09 -4.05
C PHE A 117 0.70 -1.43 -4.95
N GLU A 118 1.88 -2.04 -5.09
CA GLU A 118 2.93 -1.59 -6.02
C GLU A 118 2.45 -1.62 -7.47
N ALA A 119 1.79 -2.71 -7.89
CA ALA A 119 1.21 -2.82 -9.22
C ALA A 119 0.15 -1.72 -9.49
N TYR A 120 -0.70 -1.43 -8.51
CA TYR A 120 -1.66 -0.32 -8.62
C TYR A 120 -0.96 1.05 -8.69
N ARG A 121 0.09 1.27 -7.91
CA ARG A 121 0.88 2.51 -7.94
C ARG A 121 1.48 2.76 -9.33
N GLU A 122 2.07 1.74 -9.93
CA GLU A 122 2.64 1.82 -11.28
C GLU A 122 1.56 2.13 -12.32
N LYS A 123 0.47 1.38 -12.32
CA LYS A 123 -0.67 1.60 -13.22
C LYS A 123 -1.24 3.02 -13.09
N ILE A 124 -1.50 3.46 -11.86
CA ILE A 124 -2.05 4.79 -11.58
C ILE A 124 -1.10 5.87 -12.09
N SER A 125 0.20 5.75 -11.83
CA SER A 125 1.20 6.71 -12.30
C SER A 125 1.22 6.80 -13.83
N GLU A 126 1.21 5.67 -14.52
CA GLU A 126 1.20 5.61 -15.97
C GLU A 126 -0.08 6.22 -16.58
N GLU A 127 -1.24 5.78 -16.10
CA GLU A 127 -2.54 6.23 -16.64
C GLU A 127 -2.82 7.70 -16.30
N MET A 128 -2.41 8.16 -15.11
CA MET A 128 -2.50 9.58 -14.75
C MET A 128 -1.59 10.44 -15.62
N GLY A 129 -0.41 9.95 -16.01
CA GLY A 129 0.49 10.65 -16.91
C GLY A 129 -0.13 11.00 -18.27
N LYS A 130 -1.13 10.23 -18.69
CA LYS A 130 -1.87 10.45 -19.95
C LYS A 130 -2.99 11.49 -19.82
N LYS A 131 -3.47 11.77 -18.61
CA LYS A 131 -4.72 12.51 -18.35
C LYS A 131 -4.59 13.71 -17.44
N PHE A 132 -3.53 13.79 -16.64
CA PHE A 132 -3.32 14.79 -15.60
C PHE A 132 -1.94 15.44 -15.71
N VAL A 133 -1.82 16.64 -15.14
CA VAL A 133 -0.50 17.24 -14.85
C VAL A 133 0.02 16.58 -13.58
N LEU A 134 1.10 15.84 -13.71
CA LEU A 134 1.67 15.11 -12.58
C LEU A 134 2.39 16.06 -11.60
N LEU A 135 2.09 15.93 -10.33
CA LEU A 135 2.83 16.57 -9.25
C LEU A 135 3.79 15.56 -8.62
N ILE A 136 5.09 15.72 -8.90
CA ILE A 136 6.15 14.89 -8.31
C ILE A 136 6.75 15.66 -7.13
N GLY A 137 6.64 15.07 -5.93
CA GLY A 137 7.21 15.65 -4.72
C GLY A 137 8.67 15.27 -4.51
N LEU A 138 9.52 16.23 -4.11
CA LEU A 138 10.93 15.97 -3.78
C LEU A 138 11.10 14.96 -2.62
N ARG A 139 10.09 14.84 -1.74
CA ARG A 139 10.10 13.86 -0.62
C ARG A 139 10.06 12.41 -1.11
N GLU A 140 9.46 12.15 -2.26
CA GLU A 140 9.39 10.81 -2.86
C GLU A 140 10.79 10.36 -3.27
N LEU A 141 11.57 11.24 -3.89
CA LEU A 141 12.94 10.95 -4.31
C LEU A 141 13.87 10.63 -3.13
N SER A 142 13.65 11.22 -1.95
CA SER A 142 14.50 11.00 -0.77
C SER A 142 14.26 9.64 -0.10
N PHE A 143 13.15 8.97 -0.39
CA PHE A 143 12.83 7.66 0.19
C PHE A 143 13.25 6.48 -0.70
N ASP A 144 13.59 6.72 -1.96
CA ASP A 144 13.88 5.66 -2.94
C ASP A 144 15.02 4.72 -2.48
N GLU A 145 16.09 5.26 -1.90
CA GLU A 145 17.19 4.45 -1.37
C GLU A 145 16.76 3.62 -0.14
N ALA A 146 15.93 4.20 0.73
CA ALA A 146 15.36 3.48 1.87
C ALA A 146 14.39 2.38 1.40
N GLU A 147 13.53 2.67 0.43
CA GLU A 147 12.61 1.68 -0.17
C GLU A 147 13.39 0.50 -0.77
N LYS A 148 14.46 0.76 -1.51
CA LYS A 148 15.34 -0.26 -2.05
C LYS A 148 15.96 -1.13 -0.95
N THR A 149 16.50 -0.51 0.08
CA THR A 149 17.09 -1.21 1.24
C THR A 149 16.07 -2.11 1.93
N TYR A 150 14.85 -1.62 2.15
CA TYR A 150 13.77 -2.42 2.75
C TYR A 150 13.35 -3.58 1.84
N LYS A 151 13.26 -3.39 0.54
CA LYS A 151 12.96 -4.46 -0.43
C LYS A 151 14.04 -5.55 -0.47
N GLU A 152 15.30 -5.16 -0.43
CA GLU A 152 16.42 -6.10 -0.34
C GLU A 152 16.35 -6.94 0.96
N GLU A 153 16.07 -6.31 2.09
CA GLU A 153 15.94 -7.02 3.36
C GLU A 153 14.70 -7.93 3.39
N LEU A 154 13.59 -7.51 2.80
CA LEU A 154 12.42 -8.38 2.61
C LEU A 154 12.76 -9.62 1.80
N ALA A 155 13.50 -9.47 0.70
CA ALA A 155 13.94 -10.59 -0.12
C ALA A 155 14.85 -11.57 0.65
N ARG A 156 15.77 -11.04 1.47
CA ARG A 156 16.64 -11.84 2.36
C ARG A 156 15.83 -12.60 3.41
N LEU A 157 14.88 -11.92 4.05
CA LEU A 157 14.00 -12.53 5.05
C LEU A 157 13.12 -13.61 4.43
N HIS A 158 12.56 -13.37 3.24
CA HIS A 158 11.76 -14.35 2.53
C HIS A 158 12.55 -15.65 2.27
N LYS A 159 13.76 -15.56 1.71
CA LYS A 159 14.64 -16.72 1.49
C LYS A 159 14.94 -17.46 2.80
N ARG A 160 15.20 -16.73 3.89
CA ARG A 160 15.47 -17.32 5.21
C ARG A 160 14.27 -18.04 5.79
N ILE A 161 13.08 -17.43 5.69
CA ILE A 161 11.81 -18.02 6.15
C ILE A 161 11.52 -19.30 5.38
N SER A 162 11.63 -19.27 4.04
CA SER A 162 11.39 -20.42 3.18
C SER A 162 12.30 -21.59 3.53
N ARG A 163 13.61 -21.33 3.75
CA ARG A 163 14.56 -22.36 4.18
C ARG A 163 14.19 -22.96 5.53
N GLN A 164 13.93 -22.12 6.54
CA GLN A 164 13.55 -22.57 7.88
C GLN A 164 12.24 -23.36 7.90
N TYR A 165 11.29 -22.96 7.07
CA TYR A 165 10.03 -23.68 6.90
C TYR A 165 10.27 -25.08 6.30
N ALA A 166 11.08 -25.18 5.25
CA ALA A 166 11.43 -26.45 4.63
C ALA A 166 12.19 -27.39 5.59
N GLU A 167 13.12 -26.86 6.37
CA GLU A 167 13.86 -27.60 7.42
C GLU A 167 12.89 -28.16 8.47
N ARG A 168 11.99 -27.32 8.99
CA ARG A 168 11.00 -27.73 10.00
C ARG A 168 10.02 -28.79 9.45
N LYS A 169 9.61 -28.67 8.20
CA LYS A 169 8.75 -29.66 7.55
C LYS A 169 9.44 -31.03 7.45
N ARG A 170 10.75 -31.08 7.14
CA ARG A 170 11.53 -32.31 7.11
C ARG A 170 11.70 -32.97 8.47
N GLN A 171 11.75 -32.19 9.55
CA GLN A 171 11.87 -32.70 10.92
C GLN A 171 10.56 -33.29 11.47
N LEU A 172 9.42 -32.94 10.87
CA LEU A 172 8.09 -33.38 11.28
C LEU A 172 7.54 -34.53 10.40
N ALA A 173 8.21 -34.82 9.28
CA ALA A 173 7.91 -35.96 8.39
C ALA A 173 8.72 -37.20 8.76
#